data_705475eceb565147bacfc4f4d54c8ff6
#
_entry.id   705475eceb565147bacfc4f4d54c8ff6
#
_cell.length_a   1.000
_cell.length_b   1.000
_cell.length_c   1.000
_cell.angle_alpha   90.00
_cell.angle_beta   90.00
_cell.angle_gamma   90.00
#
_symmetry.space_group_name_H-M   'P 1'
#
loop_
_entity.id
_entity.type
_entity.pdbx_description
1 polymer ?
#
loop_
_entity_poly.entity_id
_entity_poly.type
_entity_poly.pdbx_seq_one_letter_code
_entity_poly.pdbx_strand_id
1 'polypeptide(L)'
;KVSEMAKKLKFPLQCIGIPKTVDNDLPYTDCSPGFGSVAKYVAISTLEAGLDVKSMAETSTKVFILEVMGRHAGWIAASSCLAATKTGDPPHIILLPEVPFEKGKFISQVKQTVKSKGYCVIVASEGTKTKAGKFLADSGLTDAFGHKQLGGVAPVISSMISKIGLKNHWAVSDY
;
A
#
# COMPACT_ATOMS: atom_id res chain seq x y z
N LYS A 1 9.77 1.09 -29.59
CA LYS A 1 9.40 2.22 -30.48
C LYS A 1 10.66 2.93 -31.02
N VAL A 2 11.57 3.50 -30.17
CA VAL A 2 12.77 4.23 -30.66
C VAL A 2 13.68 3.33 -31.48
N SER A 3 14.05 2.14 -30.99
CA SER A 3 14.86 1.16 -31.70
C SER A 3 14.24 0.71 -33.04
N GLU A 4 12.92 0.51 -33.06
CA GLU A 4 12.16 0.15 -34.27
C GLU A 4 12.18 1.27 -35.32
N MET A 5 12.04 2.51 -34.86
CA MET A 5 12.11 3.67 -35.76
C MET A 5 13.52 3.84 -36.34
N ALA A 6 14.56 3.71 -35.52
CA ALA A 6 15.94 3.74 -35.96
C ALA A 6 16.22 2.68 -37.02
N LYS A 7 15.72 1.44 -36.83
CA LYS A 7 15.83 0.38 -37.87
C LYS A 7 15.13 0.74 -39.16
N LYS A 8 13.88 1.29 -39.07
CA LYS A 8 13.15 1.74 -40.29
C LYS A 8 13.85 2.83 -41.07
N LEU A 9 14.47 3.76 -40.34
CA LEU A 9 15.21 4.87 -40.91
C LEU A 9 16.67 4.49 -41.29
N LYS A 10 17.08 3.24 -41.07
CA LYS A 10 18.46 2.77 -41.26
C LYS A 10 19.47 3.62 -40.51
N PHE A 11 19.08 4.17 -39.37
CA PHE A 11 19.93 4.98 -38.53
C PHE A 11 20.69 4.09 -37.53
N PRO A 12 22.02 4.19 -37.41
CA PRO A 12 22.85 3.33 -36.57
C PRO A 12 22.69 3.75 -35.08
N LEU A 13 21.61 3.34 -34.45
CA LEU A 13 21.32 3.62 -33.05
C LEU A 13 21.21 2.32 -32.24
N GLN A 14 22.01 2.21 -31.20
CA GLN A 14 21.82 1.18 -30.17
C GLN A 14 20.97 1.75 -29.03
N CYS A 15 19.96 1.00 -28.65
CA CYS A 15 19.09 1.35 -27.53
C CYS A 15 19.27 0.32 -26.41
N ILE A 16 19.62 0.81 -25.22
CA ILE A 16 19.72 0.00 -24.00
C ILE A 16 18.64 0.50 -23.04
N GLY A 17 17.76 -0.39 -22.62
CA GLY A 17 16.73 -0.11 -21.62
C GLY A 17 17.21 -0.46 -20.23
N ILE A 18 17.14 0.50 -19.31
CA ILE A 18 17.36 0.25 -17.88
C ILE A 18 16.00 0.26 -17.20
N PRO A 19 15.50 -0.89 -16.73
CA PRO A 19 14.21 -0.93 -16.08
C PRO A 19 14.24 -0.20 -14.74
N LYS A 20 13.17 0.52 -14.43
CA LYS A 20 13.02 1.27 -13.18
C LYS A 20 11.56 1.23 -12.74
N THR A 21 11.34 0.72 -11.54
CA THR A 21 10.12 0.89 -10.76
C THR A 21 10.44 0.70 -9.29
N VAL A 22 9.83 1.48 -8.43
CA VAL A 22 9.95 1.32 -6.97
C VAL A 22 9.04 0.19 -6.46
N ASP A 23 8.02 -0.19 -7.22
CA ASP A 23 7.04 -1.23 -6.87
C ASP A 23 7.63 -2.65 -6.80
N ASN A 24 8.84 -2.83 -7.33
CA ASN A 24 9.53 -4.12 -7.39
C ASN A 24 8.74 -5.20 -8.15
N ASP A 25 8.02 -4.80 -9.19
CA ASP A 25 7.11 -5.65 -9.96
C ASP A 25 7.67 -6.10 -11.32
N LEU A 26 8.98 -5.97 -11.53
CA LEU A 26 9.64 -6.39 -12.77
C LEU A 26 9.98 -7.89 -12.73
N PRO A 27 9.66 -8.65 -13.78
CA PRO A 27 10.06 -10.05 -13.86
C PRO A 27 11.59 -10.19 -13.92
N TYR A 28 12.11 -11.28 -13.38
CA TYR A 28 13.54 -11.58 -13.33
C TYR A 28 14.41 -10.53 -12.63
N THR A 29 13.82 -9.75 -11.73
CA THR A 29 14.51 -8.72 -10.95
C THR A 29 14.21 -8.93 -9.47
N ASP A 30 15.24 -9.21 -8.66
CA ASP A 30 15.09 -9.47 -7.24
C ASP A 30 14.81 -8.18 -6.47
N CYS A 31 15.53 -7.11 -6.80
CA CYS A 31 15.38 -5.81 -6.15
C CYS A 31 15.53 -4.69 -7.18
N SER A 32 14.44 -4.00 -7.45
CA SER A 32 14.42 -2.84 -8.34
C SER A 32 15.05 -1.62 -7.67
N PRO A 33 15.67 -0.70 -8.46
CA PRO A 33 16.24 0.53 -7.93
C PRO A 33 15.23 1.34 -7.13
N GLY A 34 15.59 1.70 -5.90
CA GLY A 34 14.75 2.47 -4.97
C GLY A 34 13.86 1.63 -4.05
N PHE A 35 13.56 0.37 -4.38
CA PHE A 35 12.69 -0.48 -3.56
C PHE A 35 13.24 -0.67 -2.14
N GLY A 36 14.53 -0.97 -1.97
CA GLY A 36 15.12 -1.16 -0.64
C GLY A 36 15.03 0.08 0.24
N SER A 37 15.16 1.28 -0.34
CA SER A 37 14.99 2.55 0.39
C SER A 37 13.55 2.76 0.82
N VAL A 38 12.59 2.51 -0.06
CA VAL A 38 11.16 2.61 0.24
C VAL A 38 10.75 1.58 1.30
N ALA A 39 11.20 0.33 1.18
CA ALA A 39 10.95 -0.72 2.16
C ALA A 39 11.40 -0.31 3.57
N LYS A 40 12.61 0.25 3.68
CA LYS A 40 13.13 0.78 4.95
C LYS A 40 12.26 1.93 5.48
N TYR A 41 11.91 2.88 4.61
CA TYR A 41 11.08 4.03 5.00
C TYR A 41 9.70 3.59 5.49
N VAL A 42 9.02 2.70 4.77
CA VAL A 42 7.70 2.19 5.16
C VAL A 42 7.76 1.43 6.48
N ALA A 43 8.80 0.63 6.69
CA ALA A 43 8.99 -0.07 7.97
C ALA A 43 9.15 0.92 9.13
N ILE A 44 9.99 1.95 8.98
CA ILE A 44 10.21 2.96 10.02
C ILE A 44 8.93 3.76 10.27
N SER A 45 8.27 4.25 9.21
CA SER A 45 7.03 5.02 9.34
C SER A 45 5.91 4.20 9.99
N THR A 46 5.82 2.90 9.69
CA THR A 46 4.86 1.99 10.32
C THR A 46 5.15 1.81 11.81
N LEU A 47 6.42 1.70 12.19
CA LEU A 47 6.83 1.59 13.59
C LEU A 47 6.49 2.87 14.36
N GLU A 48 6.90 4.03 13.84
CA GLU A 48 6.67 5.33 14.47
C GLU A 48 5.16 5.62 14.63
N ALA A 49 4.38 5.45 13.58
CA ALA A 49 2.93 5.59 13.63
C ALA A 49 2.28 4.59 14.59
N GLY A 50 2.81 3.38 14.67
CA GLY A 50 2.36 2.35 15.60
C GLY A 50 2.59 2.73 17.06
N LEU A 51 3.74 3.32 17.38
CA LEU A 51 4.07 3.81 18.72
C LEU A 51 3.19 5.01 19.11
N ASP A 52 2.98 5.94 18.15
CA ASP A 52 2.13 7.12 18.36
C ASP A 52 0.69 6.71 18.67
N VAL A 53 0.06 5.90 17.82
CA VAL A 53 -1.31 5.42 18.04
C VAL A 53 -1.44 4.60 19.33
N LYS A 54 -0.45 3.78 19.65
CA LYS A 54 -0.44 3.03 20.89
C LYS A 54 -0.47 3.94 22.11
N SER A 55 0.26 5.08 22.07
CA SER A 55 0.32 6.04 23.17
C SER A 55 -1.03 6.73 23.45
N MET A 56 -1.83 6.97 22.39
CA MET A 56 -3.11 7.68 22.50
C MET A 56 -4.36 6.75 22.44
N ALA A 57 -4.18 5.44 22.33
CA ALA A 57 -5.26 4.50 22.06
C ALA A 57 -6.35 4.46 23.14
N GLU A 58 -6.04 4.74 24.40
CA GLU A 58 -7.02 4.77 25.48
C GLU A 58 -7.92 6.02 25.43
N THR A 59 -7.37 7.14 25.01
CA THR A 59 -8.03 8.46 25.12
C THR A 59 -8.58 8.99 23.81
N SER A 60 -8.00 8.61 22.66
CA SER A 60 -8.31 9.22 21.37
C SER A 60 -8.39 8.20 20.23
N THR A 61 -7.37 8.19 19.36
CA THR A 61 -7.32 7.41 18.11
C THR A 61 -6.96 5.96 18.40
N LYS A 62 -7.73 5.04 17.85
CA LYS A 62 -7.50 3.59 18.02
C LYS A 62 -6.97 2.90 16.77
N VAL A 63 -7.10 3.51 15.62
CA VAL A 63 -6.71 2.91 14.34
C VAL A 63 -5.91 3.89 13.52
N PHE A 64 -4.78 3.43 12.98
CA PHE A 64 -4.00 4.15 11.99
C PHE A 64 -3.94 3.36 10.68
N ILE A 65 -4.04 4.08 9.57
CA ILE A 65 -4.00 3.52 8.23
C ILE A 65 -2.87 4.20 7.47
N LEU A 66 -1.90 3.44 7.02
CA LEU A 66 -0.85 3.90 6.11
C LEU A 66 -1.15 3.36 4.71
N GLU A 67 -1.44 4.26 3.77
CA GLU A 67 -1.52 3.91 2.36
C GLU A 67 -0.13 4.00 1.74
N VAL A 68 0.22 3.01 0.93
CA VAL A 68 1.51 2.92 0.25
C VAL A 68 1.30 2.59 -1.23
N MET A 69 2.27 2.94 -2.04
CA MET A 69 2.31 2.60 -3.46
C MET A 69 2.31 1.08 -3.69
N GLY A 70 2.05 0.68 -4.93
CA GLY A 70 2.04 -0.72 -5.36
C GLY A 70 0.71 -1.11 -5.98
N ARG A 71 0.44 -0.61 -7.20
CA ARG A 71 -0.85 -0.83 -7.90
C ARG A 71 -1.11 -2.29 -8.24
N HIS A 72 -0.08 -3.04 -8.57
CA HIS A 72 -0.19 -4.41 -9.05
C HIS A 72 0.63 -5.41 -8.24
N ALA A 73 1.58 -4.94 -7.43
CA ALA A 73 2.43 -5.76 -6.58
C ALA A 73 2.49 -5.19 -5.16
N GLY A 74 2.33 -6.05 -4.18
CA GLY A 74 2.24 -5.70 -2.76
C GLY A 74 3.57 -5.67 -2.02
N TRP A 75 4.72 -5.63 -2.71
CA TRP A 75 6.03 -5.68 -2.07
C TRP A 75 6.28 -4.53 -1.09
N ILE A 76 5.87 -3.31 -1.46
CA ILE A 76 6.02 -2.14 -0.59
C ILE A 76 5.13 -2.30 0.66
N ALA A 77 3.88 -2.70 0.49
CA ALA A 77 2.99 -2.94 1.64
C ALA A 77 3.51 -4.08 2.53
N ALA A 78 4.01 -5.17 1.92
CA ALA A 78 4.59 -6.30 2.65
C ALA A 78 5.83 -5.90 3.45
N SER A 79 6.67 -4.98 2.95
CA SER A 79 7.86 -4.51 3.65
C SER A 79 7.57 -3.87 5.01
N SER A 80 6.35 -3.40 5.23
CA SER A 80 5.91 -2.89 6.54
C SER A 80 6.02 -3.93 7.67
N CYS A 81 6.02 -5.23 7.35
CA CYS A 81 6.28 -6.30 8.32
C CYS A 81 7.60 -6.14 9.07
N LEU A 82 8.59 -5.48 8.45
CA LEU A 82 9.90 -5.23 9.08
C LEU A 82 9.82 -4.28 10.28
N ALA A 83 8.69 -3.59 10.48
CA ALA A 83 8.43 -2.79 11.68
C ALA A 83 8.24 -3.65 12.94
N ALA A 84 7.77 -4.89 12.79
CA ALA A 84 7.50 -5.78 13.90
C ALA A 84 8.80 -6.41 14.45
N THR A 85 9.03 -6.26 15.74
CA THR A 85 10.17 -6.88 16.46
C THR A 85 9.77 -8.17 17.16
N LYS A 86 8.49 -8.34 17.45
CA LYS A 86 7.92 -9.54 18.10
C LYS A 86 6.49 -9.77 17.63
N THR A 87 6.00 -10.97 17.89
CA THR A 87 4.63 -11.35 17.54
C THR A 87 3.60 -10.40 18.18
N GLY A 88 2.77 -9.83 17.33
CA GLY A 88 1.70 -8.91 17.73
C GLY A 88 2.09 -7.44 17.78
N ASP A 89 3.30 -7.08 17.35
CA ASP A 89 3.66 -5.71 17.01
C ASP A 89 2.98 -5.29 15.68
N PRO A 90 2.79 -3.97 15.45
CA PRO A 90 2.30 -3.49 14.15
C PRO A 90 3.31 -3.76 13.00
N PRO A 91 2.82 -3.86 11.77
CA PRO A 91 1.44 -3.72 11.35
C PRO A 91 0.58 -4.92 11.73
N HIS A 92 -0.68 -4.69 12.10
CA HIS A 92 -1.60 -5.77 12.48
C HIS A 92 -2.37 -6.34 11.28
N ILE A 93 -2.60 -5.50 10.27
CA ILE A 93 -3.30 -5.87 9.03
C ILE A 93 -2.53 -5.27 7.85
N ILE A 94 -2.26 -6.08 6.84
CA ILE A 94 -1.69 -5.62 5.57
C ILE A 94 -2.67 -5.99 4.45
N LEU A 95 -3.03 -5.01 3.64
CA LEU A 95 -3.90 -5.19 2.48
C LEU A 95 -3.04 -5.17 1.21
N LEU A 96 -2.99 -6.28 0.52
CA LEU A 96 -2.19 -6.50 -0.68
C LEU A 96 -3.08 -6.46 -1.93
N PRO A 97 -2.59 -5.98 -3.08
CA PRO A 97 -3.35 -5.98 -4.34
C PRO A 97 -3.64 -7.37 -4.87
N GLU A 98 -2.84 -8.38 -4.47
CA GLU A 98 -2.99 -9.78 -4.87
C GLU A 98 -4.09 -10.50 -4.09
N VAL A 99 -4.49 -9.97 -2.93
CA VAL A 99 -5.46 -10.61 -2.05
C VAL A 99 -6.80 -9.86 -2.12
N PRO A 100 -7.88 -10.53 -2.55
CA PRO A 100 -9.19 -9.88 -2.64
C PRO A 100 -9.66 -9.33 -1.29
N PHE A 101 -10.02 -8.05 -1.27
CA PHE A 101 -10.57 -7.40 -0.08
C PHE A 101 -11.99 -7.87 0.21
N GLU A 102 -12.21 -8.31 1.44
CA GLU A 102 -13.52 -8.70 1.97
C GLU A 102 -13.89 -7.81 3.17
N LYS A 103 -14.81 -6.88 2.95
CA LYS A 103 -15.21 -5.88 3.97
C LYS A 103 -15.61 -6.51 5.30
N GLY A 104 -16.42 -7.58 5.29
CA GLY A 104 -16.89 -8.21 6.53
C GLY A 104 -15.74 -8.81 7.35
N LYS A 105 -14.84 -9.55 6.68
CA LYS A 105 -13.66 -10.14 7.29
C LYS A 105 -12.72 -9.06 7.83
N PHE A 106 -12.46 -8.04 7.04
CA PHE A 106 -11.62 -6.91 7.43
C PHE A 106 -12.14 -6.21 8.70
N ILE A 107 -13.42 -5.84 8.73
CA ILE A 107 -14.03 -5.18 9.90
C ILE A 107 -13.97 -6.08 11.14
N SER A 108 -14.18 -7.39 10.99
CA SER A 108 -14.04 -8.35 12.07
C SER A 108 -12.62 -8.38 12.64
N GLN A 109 -11.61 -8.42 11.76
CA GLN A 109 -10.19 -8.38 12.16
C GLN A 109 -9.82 -7.09 12.88
N VAL A 110 -10.26 -5.93 12.39
CA VAL A 110 -10.02 -4.63 13.04
C VAL A 110 -10.61 -4.63 14.46
N LYS A 111 -11.88 -5.03 14.60
CA LYS A 111 -12.55 -5.10 15.92
C LYS A 111 -11.83 -6.05 16.88
N GLN A 112 -11.46 -7.22 16.42
CA GLN A 112 -10.73 -8.21 17.22
C GLN A 112 -9.37 -7.67 17.66
N THR A 113 -8.63 -7.03 16.75
CA THR A 113 -7.31 -6.44 17.04
C THR A 113 -7.41 -5.33 18.07
N VAL A 114 -8.35 -4.39 17.88
CA VAL A 114 -8.59 -3.31 18.84
C VAL A 114 -9.02 -3.86 20.21
N LYS A 115 -9.88 -4.89 20.23
CA LYS A 115 -10.30 -5.54 21.49
C LYS A 115 -9.13 -6.20 22.24
N SER A 116 -8.21 -6.86 21.52
CA SER A 116 -7.13 -7.66 22.12
C SER A 116 -5.86 -6.84 22.40
N LYS A 117 -5.58 -5.80 21.60
CA LYS A 117 -4.35 -5.00 21.66
C LYS A 117 -4.56 -3.55 22.11
N GLY A 118 -5.81 -3.07 22.14
CA GLY A 118 -6.17 -1.68 22.41
C GLY A 118 -6.15 -0.78 21.17
N TYR A 119 -5.37 -1.13 20.13
CA TYR A 119 -5.20 -0.35 18.91
C TYR A 119 -4.98 -1.25 17.69
N CYS A 120 -5.04 -0.66 16.49
CA CYS A 120 -4.79 -1.37 15.24
C CYS A 120 -4.04 -0.48 14.25
N VAL A 121 -2.96 -0.99 13.66
CA VAL A 121 -2.23 -0.36 12.56
C VAL A 121 -2.45 -1.19 11.31
N ILE A 122 -2.88 -0.50 10.25
CA ILE A 122 -3.21 -1.08 8.96
C ILE A 122 -2.27 -0.47 7.94
N VAL A 123 -1.64 -1.29 7.12
CA VAL A 123 -0.92 -0.84 5.91
C VAL A 123 -1.69 -1.33 4.71
N ALA A 124 -1.99 -0.43 3.78
CA ALA A 124 -2.80 -0.74 2.61
C ALA A 124 -2.08 -0.32 1.33
N SER A 125 -1.94 -1.24 0.40
CA SER A 125 -1.51 -0.90 -0.96
C SER A 125 -2.63 -0.13 -1.68
N GLU A 126 -2.28 0.93 -2.42
CA GLU A 126 -3.20 1.65 -3.31
C GLU A 126 -3.94 0.71 -4.29
N GLY A 127 -3.28 -0.40 -4.64
CA GLY A 127 -3.78 -1.42 -5.55
C GLY A 127 -4.76 -2.42 -4.96
N THR A 128 -5.19 -2.26 -3.71
CA THR A 128 -6.16 -3.16 -3.06
C THR A 128 -7.45 -3.28 -3.88
N LYS A 129 -7.87 -4.52 -4.16
CA LYS A 129 -9.01 -4.83 -5.04
C LYS A 129 -10.08 -5.64 -4.32
N THR A 130 -11.33 -5.47 -4.75
CA THR A 130 -12.45 -6.33 -4.38
C THR A 130 -12.37 -7.70 -5.05
N LYS A 131 -13.20 -8.66 -4.61
CA LYS A 131 -13.35 -9.97 -5.31
C LYS A 131 -13.70 -9.86 -6.80
N ALA A 132 -14.37 -8.78 -7.20
CA ALA A 132 -14.71 -8.51 -8.60
C ALA A 132 -13.55 -7.89 -9.41
N GLY A 133 -12.35 -7.78 -8.82
CA GLY A 133 -11.17 -7.21 -9.49
C GLY A 133 -11.19 -5.68 -9.61
N LYS A 134 -12.18 -5.00 -9.04
CA LYS A 134 -12.24 -3.53 -9.02
C LYS A 134 -11.35 -2.98 -7.91
N PHE A 135 -10.58 -1.93 -8.21
CA PHE A 135 -9.83 -1.21 -7.18
C PHE A 135 -10.78 -0.66 -6.11
N LEU A 136 -10.37 -0.75 -4.86
CA LEU A 136 -11.18 -0.26 -3.74
C LEU A 136 -11.36 1.26 -3.78
N ALA A 137 -10.37 1.96 -4.31
CA ALA A 137 -10.31 3.41 -4.47
C ALA A 137 -10.53 3.88 -5.91
N ASP A 138 -11.29 3.13 -6.73
CA ASP A 138 -11.58 3.51 -8.13
C ASP A 138 -12.36 4.82 -8.18
N SER A 139 -11.71 5.90 -8.64
CA SER A 139 -12.33 7.23 -8.81
C SER A 139 -13.20 7.32 -10.08
N GLY A 140 -13.14 6.32 -10.95
CA GLY A 140 -13.79 6.34 -12.27
C GLY A 140 -13.06 7.20 -13.32
N LEU A 141 -11.96 7.85 -12.96
CA LEU A 141 -11.15 8.67 -13.87
C LEU A 141 -9.97 7.88 -14.43
N THR A 142 -9.53 8.26 -15.62
CA THR A 142 -8.39 7.65 -16.31
C THR A 142 -7.40 8.75 -16.69
N ASP A 143 -6.10 8.50 -16.51
CA ASP A 143 -5.07 9.44 -16.91
C ASP A 143 -4.82 9.44 -18.44
N ALA A 144 -3.97 10.36 -18.92
CA ALA A 144 -3.64 10.50 -20.34
C ALA A 144 -2.94 9.26 -20.95
N PHE A 145 -2.48 8.34 -20.12
CA PHE A 145 -1.81 7.09 -20.53
C PHE A 145 -2.72 5.86 -20.46
N GLY A 146 -3.99 6.05 -20.06
CA GLY A 146 -4.97 4.97 -19.96
C GLY A 146 -4.99 4.25 -18.61
N HIS A 147 -4.27 4.75 -17.58
CA HIS A 147 -4.30 4.18 -16.24
C HIS A 147 -5.45 4.79 -15.42
N LYS A 148 -6.13 3.95 -14.66
CA LYS A 148 -7.15 4.42 -13.71
C LYS A 148 -6.54 5.29 -12.63
N GLN A 149 -7.11 6.46 -12.43
CA GLN A 149 -6.77 7.30 -11.27
C GLN A 149 -7.45 6.73 -10.04
N LEU A 150 -6.65 6.49 -8.98
CA LEU A 150 -7.14 6.00 -7.71
C LEU A 150 -7.32 7.18 -6.76
N GLY A 151 -8.49 7.26 -6.13
CA GLY A 151 -8.84 8.35 -5.21
C GLY A 151 -8.29 8.17 -3.78
N GLY A 152 -7.40 7.21 -3.58
CA GLY A 152 -6.84 6.84 -2.29
C GLY A 152 -7.64 5.75 -1.57
N VAL A 153 -6.95 4.70 -1.16
CA VAL A 153 -7.52 3.55 -0.41
C VAL A 153 -7.75 3.92 1.06
N ALA A 154 -6.85 4.71 1.65
CA ALA A 154 -6.93 5.07 3.06
C ALA A 154 -8.22 5.84 3.44
N PRO A 155 -8.69 6.84 2.69
CA PRO A 155 -9.98 7.47 2.95
C PRO A 155 -11.16 6.50 2.91
N VAL A 156 -11.16 5.56 1.98
CA VAL A 156 -12.22 4.55 1.86
C VAL A 156 -12.24 3.63 3.09
N ILE A 157 -11.07 3.14 3.52
CA ILE A 157 -10.91 2.31 4.72
C ILE A 157 -11.27 3.11 5.96
N SER A 158 -10.81 4.37 6.08
CA SER A 158 -11.14 5.29 7.18
C SER A 158 -12.65 5.46 7.34
N SER A 159 -13.36 5.69 6.22
CA SER A 159 -14.83 5.77 6.24
C SER A 159 -15.50 4.49 6.76
N MET A 160 -14.97 3.29 6.39
CA MET A 160 -15.51 2.03 6.89
C MET A 160 -15.30 1.87 8.39
N ILE A 161 -14.14 2.28 8.91
CA ILE A 161 -13.77 2.20 10.32
C ILE A 161 -14.58 3.23 11.15
N SER A 162 -14.77 4.44 10.64
CA SER A 162 -15.59 5.46 11.30
C SER A 162 -17.06 5.01 11.46
N LYS A 163 -17.61 4.29 10.47
CA LYS A 163 -18.98 3.74 10.53
C LYS A 163 -19.19 2.70 11.62
N ILE A 164 -18.13 2.12 12.16
CA ILE A 164 -18.21 1.19 13.30
C ILE A 164 -17.84 1.85 14.63
N GLY A 165 -17.76 3.19 14.68
CA GLY A 165 -17.53 3.98 15.89
C GLY A 165 -16.08 4.03 16.38
N LEU A 166 -15.10 3.64 15.55
CA LEU A 166 -13.68 3.71 15.91
C LEU A 166 -13.06 4.99 15.37
N LYS A 167 -12.44 5.79 16.26
CA LYS A 167 -11.63 6.93 15.86
C LYS A 167 -10.37 6.44 15.15
N ASN A 168 -10.08 7.04 14.00
CA ASN A 168 -8.96 6.65 13.17
C ASN A 168 -8.28 7.85 12.52
N HIS A 169 -7.02 7.66 12.15
CA HIS A 169 -6.19 8.57 11.37
C HIS A 169 -5.58 7.82 10.19
N TRP A 170 -5.23 8.55 9.15
CA TRP A 170 -4.57 7.96 7.99
C TRP A 170 -3.54 8.90 7.38
N ALA A 171 -2.57 8.33 6.73
CA ALA A 171 -1.56 9.02 5.92
C ALA A 171 -1.34 8.28 4.61
N VAL A 172 -0.93 9.02 3.60
CA VAL A 172 -0.50 8.47 2.31
C VAL A 172 1.01 8.70 2.19
N SER A 173 1.70 7.66 1.77
CA SER A 173 3.13 7.69 1.53
C SER A 173 3.36 7.69 0.03
N ASP A 174 3.49 8.90 -0.55
CA ASP A 174 3.90 9.10 -1.94
C ASP A 174 5.42 9.33 -1.99
N TYR A 175 6.13 8.53 -2.80
CA TYR A 175 7.59 8.61 -2.99
C TYR A 175 7.96 9.03 -4.41
#